data_b4838eb57b229a0bef1dfc70884c6a54
#
_entry.id   b4838eb57b229a0bef1dfc70884c6a54
#
_cell.length_a   1.000
_cell.length_b   1.000
_cell.length_c   1.000
_cell.angle_alpha   90.00
_cell.angle_beta   90.00
_cell.angle_gamma   90.00
#
_symmetry.space_group_name_H-M   'P 1'
#
loop_
_entity.id
_entity.type
_entity.pdbx_description
1 polymer ?
#
loop_
_entity_poly.entity_id
_entity_poly.type
_entity_poly.pdbx_seq_one_letter_code
_entity_poly.pdbx_strand_id
1 'polypeptide(L)'
;MAIKAPTPAAWGAYSPAPIVTDEMSLRVMQEIIRPTVDGMAAEGASYTGFLYAGLMIDAAGTPKVLEYNCRFGDPETQPIMMRLQSDLVAHCLAALEQKLDQQLTIWNDKVSVGVVLAANGYPDQYAKGEAINSIPAETSSSKVFHAGTRFDSTQQLV
;
A
#
# COMPACT_ATOMS: atom_id res chain seq x y z
N MET A 1 31.16 -6.00 -2.36
CA MET A 1 30.62 -5.15 -3.45
C MET A 1 29.11 -5.40 -3.44
N ALA A 2 28.34 -4.49 -2.82
CA ALA A 2 26.89 -4.65 -2.74
C ALA A 2 26.31 -4.18 -4.08
N ILE A 3 25.68 -5.08 -4.82
CA ILE A 3 24.89 -4.73 -6.01
C ILE A 3 23.64 -4.03 -5.48
N LYS A 4 23.65 -2.70 -5.55
CA LYS A 4 22.46 -1.90 -5.33
C LYS A 4 21.60 -2.05 -6.59
N ALA A 5 20.72 -3.05 -6.61
CA ALA A 5 19.68 -3.09 -7.61
C ALA A 5 18.82 -1.81 -7.42
N PRO A 6 18.55 -1.04 -8.47
CA PRO A 6 17.59 0.03 -8.35
C PRO A 6 16.28 -0.60 -7.89
N THR A 7 15.70 -0.10 -6.79
CA THR A 7 14.37 -0.50 -6.37
C THR A 7 13.44 -0.13 -7.53
N PRO A 8 12.83 -1.08 -8.23
CA PRO A 8 11.92 -0.72 -9.31
C PRO A 8 10.79 0.11 -8.69
N ALA A 9 10.55 1.30 -9.22
CA ALA A 9 9.37 2.05 -8.87
C ALA A 9 8.16 1.13 -9.13
N ALA A 10 7.33 0.91 -8.12
CA ALA A 10 6.16 0.09 -8.30
C ALA A 10 5.17 0.83 -9.23
N TRP A 11 4.93 0.28 -10.41
CA TRP A 11 4.06 0.85 -11.44
C TRP A 11 2.59 0.46 -11.28
N GLY A 12 2.29 -0.27 -10.22
CA GLY A 12 0.94 -0.66 -9.90
C GLY A 12 0.86 -1.64 -8.75
N ALA A 13 -0.35 -1.83 -8.27
CA ALA A 13 -0.67 -2.82 -7.25
C ALA A 13 -2.08 -3.37 -7.48
N TYR A 14 -2.35 -4.52 -6.92
CA TYR A 14 -3.71 -5.11 -6.95
C TYR A 14 -4.02 -5.78 -5.61
N SER A 15 -5.30 -5.86 -5.31
CA SER A 15 -5.82 -6.47 -4.08
C SER A 15 -7.12 -7.22 -4.37
N PRO A 16 -7.33 -8.45 -3.85
CA PRO A 16 -6.36 -9.27 -3.13
C PRO A 16 -5.30 -9.87 -4.04
N ALA A 17 -4.13 -10.20 -3.49
CA ALA A 17 -3.10 -10.92 -4.23
C ALA A 17 -3.38 -12.43 -4.16
N PRO A 18 -3.55 -13.16 -5.28
CA PRO A 18 -3.92 -14.57 -5.26
C PRO A 18 -2.91 -15.49 -4.55
N ILE A 19 -1.64 -15.08 -4.50
CA ILE A 19 -0.60 -15.82 -3.77
C ILE A 19 -0.77 -15.72 -2.24
N VAL A 20 -1.48 -14.71 -1.75
CA VAL A 20 -1.78 -14.53 -0.32
C VAL A 20 -3.12 -15.18 -0.02
N THR A 21 -3.10 -16.52 0.03
CA THR A 21 -4.25 -17.31 0.49
C THR A 21 -4.52 -17.08 1.98
N ASP A 22 -5.66 -17.54 2.49
CA ASP A 22 -5.97 -17.45 3.93
C ASP A 22 -4.89 -18.15 4.77
N GLU A 23 -4.40 -19.31 4.32
CA GLU A 23 -3.30 -20.02 4.97
C GLU A 23 -2.01 -19.19 4.98
N MET A 24 -1.65 -18.61 3.84
CA MET A 24 -0.48 -17.73 3.75
C MET A 24 -0.64 -16.48 4.63
N SER A 25 -1.83 -15.89 4.67
CA SER A 25 -2.13 -14.75 5.53
C SER A 25 -1.94 -15.10 7.00
N LEU A 26 -2.46 -16.25 7.44
CA LEU A 26 -2.27 -16.74 8.81
C LEU A 26 -0.79 -16.98 9.13
N ARG A 27 -0.04 -17.60 8.22
CA ARG A 27 1.40 -17.79 8.37
C ARG A 27 2.15 -16.47 8.52
N VAL A 28 1.89 -15.52 7.65
CA VAL A 28 2.52 -14.18 7.71
C VAL A 28 2.20 -13.50 9.04
N MET A 29 0.96 -13.57 9.51
CA MET A 29 0.60 -13.01 10.81
C MET A 29 1.32 -13.68 11.96
N GLN A 30 1.48 -15.00 11.95
CA GLN A 30 2.09 -15.77 13.05
C GLN A 30 3.61 -15.74 13.01
N GLU A 31 4.22 -15.86 11.84
CA GLU A 31 5.66 -15.99 11.67
C GLU A 31 6.38 -14.64 11.52
N ILE A 32 5.68 -13.59 11.10
CA ILE A 32 6.30 -12.30 10.76
C ILE A 32 5.69 -11.15 11.56
N ILE A 33 4.39 -10.87 11.38
CA ILE A 33 3.79 -9.62 11.90
C ILE A 33 3.76 -9.63 13.43
N ARG A 34 3.19 -10.67 14.06
CA ARG A 34 3.11 -10.76 15.51
C ARG A 34 4.48 -10.76 16.18
N PRO A 35 5.46 -11.59 15.75
CA PRO A 35 6.80 -11.55 16.33
C PRO A 35 7.48 -10.19 16.19
N THR A 36 7.22 -9.45 15.11
CA THR A 36 7.77 -8.10 14.93
C THR A 36 7.17 -7.12 15.94
N VAL A 37 5.84 -7.09 16.08
CA VAL A 37 5.16 -6.20 17.01
C VAL A 37 5.49 -6.53 18.46
N ASP A 38 5.50 -7.82 18.80
CA ASP A 38 5.84 -8.30 20.14
C ASP A 38 7.31 -8.00 20.48
N GLY A 39 8.23 -8.18 19.54
CA GLY A 39 9.64 -7.83 19.69
C GLY A 39 9.85 -6.34 19.94
N MET A 40 9.18 -5.47 19.18
CA MET A 40 9.21 -4.02 19.41
C MET A 40 8.71 -3.67 20.82
N ALA A 41 7.63 -4.28 21.24
CA ALA A 41 7.10 -4.07 22.61
C ALA A 41 8.08 -4.54 23.69
N ALA A 42 8.73 -5.69 23.50
CA ALA A 42 9.72 -6.24 24.43
C ALA A 42 10.97 -5.34 24.55
N GLU A 43 11.33 -4.63 23.48
CA GLU A 43 12.41 -3.64 23.46
C GLU A 43 12.00 -2.26 24.01
N GLY A 44 10.76 -2.12 24.50
CA GLY A 44 10.22 -0.87 25.05
C GLY A 44 9.75 0.14 23.98
N ALA A 45 9.62 -0.28 22.75
CA ALA A 45 9.19 0.54 21.60
C ALA A 45 7.87 0.00 21.01
N SER A 46 6.79 -0.04 21.81
CA SER A 46 5.48 -0.51 21.37
C SER A 46 5.02 0.22 20.11
N TYR A 47 4.60 -0.53 19.10
CA TYR A 47 4.18 0.01 17.82
C TYR A 47 2.66 0.09 17.71
N THR A 48 2.15 1.26 17.35
CA THR A 48 0.75 1.48 16.99
C THR A 48 0.69 2.28 15.69
N GLY A 49 0.05 1.76 14.67
CA GLY A 49 -0.03 2.41 13.36
C GLY A 49 -0.12 1.40 12.20
N PHE A 50 0.11 1.90 11.00
CA PHE A 50 0.11 1.07 9.79
C PHE A 50 1.48 0.43 9.60
N LEU A 51 1.55 -0.89 9.70
CA LEU A 51 2.73 -1.68 9.44
C LEU A 51 2.61 -2.33 8.05
N TYR A 52 3.30 -1.77 7.06
CA TYR A 52 3.47 -2.40 5.76
C TYR A 52 4.66 -3.35 5.80
N ALA A 53 4.46 -4.61 5.49
CA ALA A 53 5.52 -5.60 5.35
C ALA A 53 5.65 -6.01 3.87
N GLY A 54 6.75 -5.59 3.25
CA GLY A 54 7.15 -6.07 1.93
C GLY A 54 7.68 -7.49 2.02
N LEU A 55 7.01 -8.43 1.37
CA LEU A 55 7.33 -9.85 1.47
C LEU A 55 7.66 -10.45 0.10
N MET A 56 8.57 -11.40 0.09
CA MET A 56 8.82 -12.31 -1.02
C MET A 56 8.40 -13.72 -0.59
N ILE A 57 7.55 -14.37 -1.37
CA ILE A 57 7.19 -15.78 -1.17
C ILE A 57 8.03 -16.60 -2.14
N ASP A 58 8.90 -17.44 -1.62
CA ASP A 58 9.77 -18.28 -2.43
C ASP A 58 9.03 -19.47 -3.06
N ALA A 59 9.72 -20.22 -3.93
CA ALA A 59 9.14 -21.36 -4.63
C ALA A 59 8.69 -22.51 -3.69
N ALA A 60 9.18 -22.55 -2.46
CA ALA A 60 8.75 -23.49 -1.43
C ALA A 60 7.55 -22.96 -0.62
N GLY A 61 7.03 -21.77 -0.95
CA GLY A 61 5.92 -21.13 -0.23
C GLY A 61 6.34 -20.49 1.09
N THR A 62 7.64 -20.15 1.28
CA THR A 62 8.11 -19.53 2.50
C THR A 62 8.10 -18.01 2.37
N PRO A 63 7.36 -17.28 3.21
CA PRO A 63 7.38 -15.83 3.21
C PRO A 63 8.69 -15.30 3.83
N LYS A 64 9.34 -14.36 3.13
CA LYS A 64 10.57 -13.68 3.58
C LYS A 64 10.35 -12.19 3.58
N VAL A 65 10.75 -11.54 4.66
CA VAL A 65 10.66 -10.07 4.78
C VAL A 65 11.75 -9.42 3.93
N LEU A 66 11.36 -8.47 3.11
CA LEU A 66 12.26 -7.60 2.37
C LEU A 66 12.45 -6.27 3.10
N GLU A 67 11.34 -5.67 3.54
CA GLU A 67 11.34 -4.40 4.26
C GLU A 67 10.08 -4.23 5.10
N TYR A 68 10.14 -3.29 6.04
CA TYR A 68 8.98 -2.72 6.72
C TYR A 68 8.86 -1.24 6.42
N ASN A 69 7.63 -0.75 6.32
CA ASN A 69 7.33 0.67 6.27
C ASN A 69 6.28 1.01 7.33
N CYS A 70 6.51 2.11 8.06
CA CYS A 70 5.60 2.60 9.11
C CYS A 70 4.50 3.51 8.54
N ARG A 71 3.95 3.13 7.42
CA ARG A 71 2.90 3.82 6.66
C ARG A 71 2.23 2.85 5.71
N PHE A 72 1.16 3.30 5.07
CA PHE A 72 0.61 2.57 3.94
C PHE A 72 1.62 2.43 2.79
N GLY A 73 1.46 1.37 2.00
CA GLY A 73 2.24 1.16 0.79
C GLY A 73 1.92 2.19 -0.30
N ASP A 74 2.88 2.44 -1.17
CA ASP A 74 2.74 3.24 -2.38
C ASP A 74 3.28 2.41 -3.56
N PRO A 75 2.39 1.95 -4.47
CA PRO A 75 1.00 2.38 -4.74
C PRO A 75 -0.10 1.48 -4.15
N GLU A 76 0.14 0.66 -3.14
CA GLU A 76 -0.84 -0.31 -2.61
C GLU A 76 -2.05 0.32 -1.91
N THR A 77 -1.90 1.54 -1.40
CA THR A 77 -2.97 2.24 -0.66
C THR A 77 -4.25 2.37 -1.47
N GLN A 78 -4.14 2.79 -2.73
CA GLN A 78 -5.29 3.04 -3.59
C GLN A 78 -6.14 1.78 -3.80
N PRO A 79 -5.59 0.63 -4.24
CA PRO A 79 -6.36 -0.61 -4.35
C PRO A 79 -6.96 -1.09 -3.02
N ILE A 80 -6.27 -0.90 -1.90
CA ILE A 80 -6.77 -1.24 -0.57
C ILE A 80 -7.98 -0.37 -0.22
N MET A 81 -7.88 0.94 -0.40
CA MET A 81 -8.97 1.88 -0.09
C MET A 81 -10.20 1.67 -0.99
N MET A 82 -10.00 1.29 -2.25
CA MET A 82 -11.11 0.95 -3.15
C MET A 82 -11.89 -0.32 -2.72
N ARG A 83 -11.26 -1.18 -1.91
CA ARG A 83 -11.90 -2.39 -1.37
C ARG A 83 -12.41 -2.24 0.05
N LEU A 84 -11.86 -1.33 0.83
CA LEU A 84 -12.27 -1.13 2.22
C LEU A 84 -13.70 -0.56 2.28
N GLN A 85 -14.60 -1.25 2.99
CA GLN A 85 -15.98 -0.84 3.20
C GLN A 85 -16.25 -0.37 4.64
N SER A 86 -15.41 -0.76 5.59
CA SER A 86 -15.48 -0.27 6.95
C SER A 86 -14.79 1.09 7.09
N ASP A 87 -15.18 1.85 8.10
CA ASP A 87 -14.63 3.18 8.36
C ASP A 87 -13.18 3.09 8.86
N LEU A 88 -12.24 3.63 8.07
CA LEU A 88 -10.82 3.68 8.42
C LEU A 88 -10.56 4.53 9.67
N VAL A 89 -11.31 5.62 9.87
CA VAL A 89 -11.14 6.49 11.05
C VAL A 89 -11.53 5.73 12.33
N ALA A 90 -12.60 4.92 12.27
CA ALA A 90 -12.98 4.07 13.39
C ALA A 90 -11.87 3.06 13.74
N HIS A 91 -11.21 2.46 12.74
CA HIS A 91 -10.05 1.59 12.96
C HIS A 91 -8.87 2.33 13.59
N CYS A 92 -8.57 3.54 13.13
CA CYS A 92 -7.50 4.36 13.69
C CYS A 92 -7.77 4.71 15.17
N LEU A 93 -9.00 5.10 15.49
CA LEU A 93 -9.40 5.41 16.88
C LEU A 93 -9.30 4.17 17.78
N ALA A 94 -9.81 3.04 17.31
CA ALA A 94 -9.72 1.78 18.04
C ALA A 94 -8.25 1.34 18.26
N ALA A 95 -7.38 1.57 17.28
CA ALA A 95 -5.95 1.28 17.43
C ALA A 95 -5.30 2.14 18.52
N LEU A 96 -5.62 3.45 18.59
CA LEU A 96 -5.14 4.36 19.64
C LEU A 96 -5.68 3.97 21.02
N GLU A 97 -6.89 3.42 21.09
CA GLU A 97 -7.50 2.91 22.32
C GLU A 97 -7.09 1.48 22.68
N GLN A 98 -6.23 0.84 21.88
CA GLN A 98 -5.84 -0.57 22.04
C GLN A 98 -7.02 -1.55 21.99
N LYS A 99 -8.00 -1.26 21.12
CA LYS A 99 -9.22 -2.04 20.90
C LYS A 99 -9.41 -2.48 19.46
N LEU A 100 -8.34 -2.51 18.67
CA LEU A 100 -8.41 -2.82 17.25
C LEU A 100 -8.91 -4.25 16.98
N ASP A 101 -8.66 -5.18 17.90
CA ASP A 101 -9.15 -6.56 17.89
C ASP A 101 -10.68 -6.67 17.99
N GLN A 102 -11.35 -5.60 18.44
CA GLN A 102 -12.81 -5.50 18.52
C GLN A 102 -13.44 -4.87 17.28
N GLN A 103 -12.63 -4.41 16.31
CA GLN A 103 -13.11 -3.80 15.09
C GLN A 103 -13.18 -4.80 13.94
N LEU A 104 -14.37 -4.93 13.34
CA LEU A 104 -14.54 -5.74 12.15
C LEU A 104 -14.12 -4.95 10.90
N THR A 105 -13.15 -5.48 10.17
CA THR A 105 -12.78 -4.95 8.86
C THR A 105 -13.60 -5.62 7.77
N ILE A 106 -14.34 -4.81 7.00
CA ILE A 106 -15.21 -5.30 5.92
C ILE A 106 -14.57 -4.93 4.59
N TRP A 107 -14.46 -5.90 3.72
CA TRP A 107 -13.88 -5.77 2.39
C TRP A 107 -14.90 -6.01 1.29
N ASN A 108 -14.77 -5.28 0.18
CA ASN A 108 -15.46 -5.60 -1.06
C ASN A 108 -14.87 -6.88 -1.67
N ASP A 109 -15.70 -7.78 -2.16
CA ASP A 109 -15.29 -9.03 -2.79
C ASP A 109 -14.64 -8.83 -4.18
N LYS A 110 -14.82 -7.64 -4.78
CA LYS A 110 -14.22 -7.32 -6.08
C LYS A 110 -12.73 -7.11 -5.96
N VAL A 111 -12.02 -7.47 -7.02
CA VAL A 111 -10.60 -7.15 -7.20
C VAL A 111 -10.46 -5.65 -7.49
N SER A 112 -9.45 -5.03 -6.91
CA SER A 112 -9.03 -3.67 -7.23
C SER A 112 -7.61 -3.70 -7.82
N VAL A 113 -7.40 -2.94 -8.89
CA VAL A 113 -6.10 -2.79 -9.56
C VAL A 113 -5.79 -1.30 -9.67
N GLY A 114 -4.63 -0.91 -9.17
CA GLY A 114 -4.07 0.43 -9.36
C GLY A 114 -2.95 0.41 -10.41
N VAL A 115 -2.93 1.40 -11.30
CA VAL A 115 -1.86 1.60 -12.28
C VAL A 115 -1.33 3.01 -12.11
N VAL A 116 -0.01 3.14 -11.94
CA VAL A 116 0.67 4.43 -11.81
C VAL A 116 0.98 4.96 -13.20
N LEU A 117 0.50 6.16 -13.49
CA LEU A 117 0.88 6.93 -14.67
C LEU A 117 1.89 8.01 -14.25
N ALA A 118 3.03 8.03 -14.88
CA ALA A 118 4.11 8.97 -14.56
C ALA A 118 4.69 9.60 -15.82
N ALA A 119 5.38 10.74 -15.64
CA ALA A 119 6.12 11.37 -16.71
C ALA A 119 7.23 10.46 -17.25
N ASN A 120 7.54 10.59 -18.54
CA ASN A 120 8.61 9.82 -19.18
C ASN A 120 9.96 10.09 -18.48
N GLY A 121 10.66 9.02 -18.14
CA GLY A 121 11.93 9.06 -17.39
C GLY A 121 11.83 8.93 -15.88
N TYR A 122 10.60 8.97 -15.29
CA TYR A 122 10.41 8.71 -13.86
C TYR A 122 10.87 7.28 -13.49
N PRO A 123 11.56 7.06 -12.33
CA PRO A 123 11.82 7.98 -11.21
C PRO A 123 13.15 8.77 -11.32
N ASP A 124 13.88 8.61 -12.40
CA ASP A 124 15.17 9.29 -12.59
C ASP A 124 14.98 10.77 -12.97
N GLN A 125 15.67 11.24 -14.01
CA GLN A 125 15.47 12.59 -14.52
C GLN A 125 14.29 12.62 -15.50
N TYR A 126 13.26 13.38 -15.16
CA TYR A 126 12.06 13.53 -15.99
C TYR A 126 11.62 14.99 -16.08
N ALA A 127 10.95 15.34 -17.19
CA ALA A 127 10.36 16.64 -17.37
C ALA A 127 9.22 16.88 -16.38
N LYS A 128 9.15 18.09 -15.85
CA LYS A 128 8.06 18.52 -14.94
C LYS A 128 7.19 19.56 -15.65
N GLY A 129 5.89 19.52 -15.36
CA GLY A 129 4.96 20.49 -15.88
C GLY A 129 4.45 20.18 -17.30
N GLU A 130 4.57 18.93 -17.72
CA GLU A 130 3.88 18.47 -18.95
C GLU A 130 2.36 18.47 -18.74
N ALA A 131 1.63 18.95 -19.75
CA ALA A 131 0.17 19.08 -19.68
C ALA A 131 -0.52 17.70 -19.62
N ILE A 132 -1.40 17.53 -18.66
CA ILE A 132 -2.31 16.39 -18.59
C ILE A 132 -3.59 16.78 -19.31
N ASN A 133 -3.73 16.33 -20.57
CA ASN A 133 -4.81 16.76 -21.44
C ASN A 133 -6.14 16.06 -21.19
N SER A 134 -6.12 14.91 -20.56
CA SER A 134 -7.33 14.11 -20.31
C SER A 134 -7.18 13.28 -19.05
N ILE A 135 -8.20 13.33 -18.22
CA ILE A 135 -8.38 12.43 -17.09
C ILE A 135 -9.65 11.63 -17.34
N PRO A 136 -9.62 10.29 -17.21
CA PRO A 136 -10.83 9.48 -17.30
C PRO A 136 -11.88 9.93 -16.29
N ALA A 137 -13.15 9.93 -16.69
CA ALA A 137 -14.23 10.20 -15.76
C ALA A 137 -14.28 9.13 -14.66
N GLU A 138 -14.49 9.56 -13.42
CA GLU A 138 -14.72 8.66 -12.31
C GLU A 138 -16.06 7.93 -12.45
N THR A 139 -16.09 6.69 -12.01
CA THR A 139 -17.29 5.86 -11.98
C THR A 139 -17.45 5.23 -10.61
N SER A 140 -18.49 4.44 -10.39
CA SER A 140 -18.64 3.65 -9.15
C SER A 140 -17.55 2.59 -8.96
N SER A 141 -16.76 2.28 -9.99
CA SER A 141 -15.73 1.24 -9.97
C SER A 141 -14.35 1.73 -10.41
N SER A 142 -14.20 3.00 -10.76
CA SER A 142 -12.90 3.58 -11.16
C SER A 142 -12.72 4.98 -10.59
N LYS A 143 -11.51 5.25 -10.12
CA LYS A 143 -11.13 6.53 -9.53
C LYS A 143 -9.72 6.91 -9.95
N VAL A 144 -9.51 8.21 -10.17
CA VAL A 144 -8.18 8.79 -10.40
C VAL A 144 -7.68 9.42 -9.10
N PHE A 145 -6.51 9.00 -8.66
CA PHE A 145 -5.84 9.56 -7.49
C PHE A 145 -4.69 10.44 -7.97
N HIS A 146 -4.71 11.69 -7.56
CA HIS A 146 -3.66 12.65 -7.86
C HIS A 146 -2.52 12.54 -6.86
N ALA A 147 -1.27 12.44 -7.34
CA ALA A 147 -0.07 12.41 -6.52
C ALA A 147 0.79 13.66 -6.77
N GLY A 148 1.55 13.68 -7.87
CA GLY A 148 2.44 14.78 -8.21
C GLY A 148 1.83 15.86 -9.09
N THR A 149 0.55 15.84 -9.33
CA THR A 149 -0.14 16.78 -10.23
C THR A 149 -0.44 18.12 -9.55
N ARG A 150 -0.50 19.20 -10.32
CA ARG A 150 -0.90 20.54 -9.88
C ARG A 150 -1.49 21.34 -11.03
N PHE A 151 -2.13 22.45 -10.72
CA PHE A 151 -2.45 23.45 -11.72
C PHE A 151 -1.26 24.41 -11.89
N ASP A 152 -0.92 24.74 -13.13
CA ASP A 152 0.07 25.74 -13.47
C ASP A 152 -0.54 27.17 -13.43
N SER A 153 0.24 28.20 -13.79
CA SER A 153 -0.20 29.60 -13.80
C SER A 153 -1.32 29.88 -14.82
N THR A 154 -1.54 29.02 -15.79
CA THR A 154 -2.60 29.12 -16.80
C THR A 154 -3.83 28.27 -16.49
N GLN A 155 -3.88 27.69 -15.28
CA GLN A 155 -4.92 26.74 -14.83
C GLN A 155 -4.94 25.44 -15.65
N GLN A 156 -3.84 25.10 -16.32
CA GLN A 156 -3.66 23.80 -16.95
C GLN A 156 -3.20 22.80 -15.90
N LEU A 157 -3.81 21.61 -15.89
CA LEU A 157 -3.34 20.50 -15.05
C LEU A 157 -2.03 19.95 -15.62
N VAL A 158 -1.00 19.87 -14.77
CA VAL A 158 0.34 19.40 -15.10
C VAL A 158 0.84 18.41 -14.04
#